data_c9d0429bc5be243ed89945b152f1eb28
#
_entry.id   c9d0429bc5be243ed89945b152f1eb28
#
_cell.length_a   1.000
_cell.length_b   1.000
_cell.length_c   1.000
_cell.angle_alpha   90.00
_cell.angle_beta   90.00
_cell.angle_gamma   90.00
#
_symmetry.space_group_name_H-M   'P 1'
#
loop_
_entity.id
_entity.type
_entity.pdbx_description
1 polymer ?
#
loop_
_entity_poly.entity_id
_entity_poly.type
_entity_poly.pdbx_seq_one_letter_code
_entity_poly.pdbx_strand_id
1 'polypeptide(L)'
;MRSPNSDLDHRHPALAPLLEAGFAPGRLEQVLAFYDEPHRAYHDRVHLREMFDASITLGVPLNATQGLALLFHDAIYVPGAARGTNEMMSAQLLRVYTAGLERSMVDSACSLVIDTAEHIARSQEAELVLDLDLMRLAAAPLDFDRYSRQVFAEQRSLIAIADDTEALAFFSSRRVPFFQQLLDRPWVYCTPAGRKHFEAPARANLRRAIGVKPYAYGNG
;
A
#
# COMPACT_ATOMS: atom_id res chain seq x y z
N MET A 1 -6.31 -13.40 -20.22
CA MET A 1 -6.91 -14.31 -19.23
C MET A 1 -6.03 -14.30 -17.99
N ARG A 2 -6.50 -13.76 -16.84
CA ARG A 2 -5.78 -13.86 -15.57
C ARG A 2 -5.85 -15.31 -15.09
N SER A 3 -4.74 -15.84 -14.57
CA SER A 3 -4.69 -17.19 -14.00
C SER A 3 -5.64 -17.28 -12.80
N PRO A 4 -6.47 -18.34 -12.66
CA PRO A 4 -7.42 -18.45 -11.55
C PRO A 4 -6.80 -18.52 -10.15
N ASN A 5 -5.47 -18.60 -10.05
CA ASN A 5 -4.71 -18.59 -8.79
C ASN A 5 -4.13 -17.21 -8.45
N SER A 6 -4.55 -16.15 -9.13
CA SER A 6 -3.98 -14.81 -9.02
C SER A 6 -4.75 -13.86 -8.10
N ASP A 7 -5.92 -14.22 -7.60
CA ASP A 7 -6.77 -13.32 -6.84
C ASP A 7 -6.67 -13.56 -5.33
N LEU A 8 -6.64 -12.48 -4.55
CA LEU A 8 -6.78 -12.55 -3.11
C LEU A 8 -8.21 -13.00 -2.80
N ASP A 9 -8.36 -14.18 -2.21
CA ASP A 9 -9.65 -14.72 -1.78
C ASP A 9 -9.55 -15.30 -0.36
N HIS A 10 -10.68 -15.73 0.20
CA HIS A 10 -10.77 -16.25 1.58
C HIS A 10 -9.90 -17.50 1.85
N ARG A 11 -9.34 -18.13 0.84
CA ARG A 11 -8.43 -19.29 0.97
C ARG A 11 -6.97 -18.87 1.12
N HIS A 12 -6.66 -17.58 0.95
CA HIS A 12 -5.29 -17.10 1.09
C HIS A 12 -4.80 -17.30 2.54
N PRO A 13 -3.66 -17.98 2.77
CA PRO A 13 -3.26 -18.41 4.11
C PRO A 13 -3.01 -17.25 5.09
N ALA A 14 -2.54 -16.10 4.59
CA ALA A 14 -2.35 -14.92 5.44
C ALA A 14 -3.65 -14.27 5.93
N LEU A 15 -4.81 -14.67 5.38
CA LEU A 15 -6.13 -14.22 5.83
C LEU A 15 -6.72 -15.14 6.93
N ALA A 16 -6.09 -16.29 7.22
CA ALA A 16 -6.61 -17.22 8.21
C ALA A 16 -6.87 -16.57 9.58
N PRO A 17 -5.95 -15.79 10.18
CA PRO A 17 -6.21 -15.15 11.47
C PRO A 17 -7.41 -14.19 11.46
N LEU A 18 -7.65 -13.52 10.31
CA LEU A 18 -8.78 -12.62 10.15
C LEU A 18 -10.12 -13.39 10.11
N LEU A 19 -10.16 -14.50 9.39
CA LEU A 19 -11.34 -15.36 9.29
C LEU A 19 -11.63 -16.07 10.60
N GLU A 20 -10.60 -16.54 11.30
CA GLU A 20 -10.68 -17.14 12.64
C GLU A 20 -11.20 -16.15 13.69
N ALA A 21 -10.88 -14.86 13.56
CA ALA A 21 -11.42 -13.80 14.39
C ALA A 21 -12.91 -13.46 14.08
N GLY A 22 -13.52 -14.13 13.10
CA GLY A 22 -14.93 -13.98 12.75
C GLY A 22 -15.24 -13.04 11.60
N PHE A 23 -14.24 -12.54 10.87
CA PHE A 23 -14.49 -11.75 9.67
C PHE A 23 -15.06 -12.63 8.55
N ALA A 24 -16.30 -12.38 8.16
CA ALA A 24 -17.03 -13.27 7.25
C ALA A 24 -16.46 -13.23 5.82
N PRO A 25 -16.30 -14.38 5.12
CA PRO A 25 -15.83 -14.42 3.73
C PRO A 25 -16.63 -13.55 2.77
N GLY A 26 -17.95 -13.45 2.95
CA GLY A 26 -18.81 -12.59 2.12
C GLY A 26 -18.52 -11.11 2.31
N ARG A 27 -18.08 -10.67 3.49
CA ARG A 27 -17.63 -9.29 3.73
C ARG A 27 -16.26 -9.03 3.08
N LEU A 28 -15.38 -10.03 3.06
CA LEU A 28 -14.10 -9.94 2.36
C LEU A 28 -14.31 -9.58 0.89
N GLU A 29 -15.19 -10.30 0.18
CA GLU A 29 -15.50 -10.02 -1.24
C GLU A 29 -16.07 -8.61 -1.44
N GLN A 30 -16.92 -8.15 -0.52
CA GLN A 30 -17.45 -6.78 -0.58
C GLN A 30 -16.36 -5.72 -0.42
N VAL A 31 -15.38 -5.95 0.47
CA VAL A 31 -14.25 -5.02 0.65
C VAL A 31 -13.32 -5.08 -0.56
N LEU A 32 -13.03 -6.26 -1.08
CA LEU A 32 -12.21 -6.41 -2.28
C LEU A 32 -12.80 -5.70 -3.50
N ALA A 33 -14.13 -5.55 -3.58
CA ALA A 33 -14.76 -4.80 -4.66
C ALA A 33 -14.37 -3.31 -4.71
N PHE A 34 -13.99 -2.70 -3.60
CA PHE A 34 -13.46 -1.33 -3.59
C PHE A 34 -12.12 -1.23 -4.33
N TYR A 35 -11.32 -2.28 -4.33
CA TYR A 35 -10.03 -2.34 -5.04
C TYR A 35 -10.18 -2.62 -6.54
N ASP A 36 -11.40 -2.86 -7.04
CA ASP A 36 -11.71 -3.05 -8.46
C ASP A 36 -12.19 -1.76 -9.14
N GLU A 37 -12.20 -0.63 -8.46
CA GLU A 37 -12.66 0.65 -9.03
C GLU A 37 -11.81 1.02 -10.26
N PRO A 38 -12.45 1.50 -11.36
CA PRO A 38 -11.76 1.68 -12.66
C PRO A 38 -10.58 2.65 -12.66
N HIS A 39 -10.53 3.57 -11.69
CA HIS A 39 -9.46 4.55 -11.56
C HIS A 39 -8.20 4.01 -10.89
N ARG A 40 -8.25 2.81 -10.32
CA ARG A 40 -7.13 2.18 -9.61
C ARG A 40 -6.20 1.46 -10.58
N ALA A 41 -4.96 1.88 -10.62
CA ALA A 41 -3.92 1.24 -11.40
C ALA A 41 -2.78 0.68 -10.53
N TYR A 42 -2.57 1.30 -9.34
CA TYR A 42 -1.58 0.91 -8.35
C TYR A 42 -2.22 0.35 -7.07
N HIS A 43 -3.21 1.09 -6.50
CA HIS A 43 -3.91 0.74 -5.25
C HIS A 43 -5.06 -0.24 -5.55
N ASP A 44 -4.76 -1.32 -6.26
CA ASP A 44 -5.67 -2.36 -6.73
C ASP A 44 -5.54 -3.66 -5.91
N ARG A 45 -6.35 -4.68 -6.25
CA ARG A 45 -6.27 -6.01 -5.61
C ARG A 45 -4.90 -6.66 -5.73
N VAL A 46 -4.13 -6.35 -6.78
CA VAL A 46 -2.79 -6.94 -6.97
C VAL A 46 -1.84 -6.42 -5.90
N HIS A 47 -1.88 -5.09 -5.63
CA HIS A 47 -1.10 -4.52 -4.54
C HIS A 47 -1.46 -5.16 -3.20
N LEU A 48 -2.75 -5.20 -2.88
CA LEU A 48 -3.23 -5.79 -1.64
C LEU A 48 -2.77 -7.24 -1.49
N ARG A 49 -2.92 -8.06 -2.53
CA ARG A 49 -2.46 -9.45 -2.54
C ARG A 49 -0.95 -9.56 -2.30
N GLU A 50 -0.15 -8.75 -3.01
CA GLU A 50 1.31 -8.77 -2.84
C GLU A 50 1.73 -8.47 -1.40
N MET A 51 1.00 -7.61 -0.66
CA MET A 51 1.27 -7.35 0.75
C MET A 51 1.02 -8.60 1.63
N PHE A 52 -0.07 -9.34 1.39
CA PHE A 52 -0.34 -10.60 2.10
C PHE A 52 0.68 -11.68 1.71
N ASP A 53 1.05 -11.81 0.45
CA ASP A 53 2.10 -12.73 -0.02
C ASP A 53 3.46 -12.38 0.63
N ALA A 54 3.77 -11.09 0.75
CA ALA A 54 5.03 -10.64 1.35
C ALA A 54 5.12 -10.99 2.84
N SER A 55 4.03 -10.94 3.61
CA SER A 55 4.03 -11.34 5.01
C SER A 55 4.44 -12.81 5.17
N ILE A 56 3.98 -13.68 4.27
CA ILE A 56 4.37 -15.10 4.23
C ILE A 56 5.85 -15.23 3.87
N THR A 57 6.29 -14.52 2.83
CA THR A 57 7.68 -14.57 2.33
C THR A 57 8.68 -14.07 3.39
N LEU A 58 8.31 -13.06 4.16
CA LEU A 58 9.11 -12.56 5.28
C LEU A 58 9.16 -13.53 6.47
N GLY A 59 8.27 -14.54 6.50
CA GLY A 59 8.12 -15.44 7.64
C GLY A 59 7.57 -14.74 8.89
N VAL A 60 6.86 -13.62 8.72
CA VAL A 60 6.25 -12.86 9.81
C VAL A 60 4.73 -12.94 9.64
N PRO A 61 4.06 -13.86 10.37
CA PRO A 61 2.62 -14.01 10.25
C PRO A 61 1.89 -12.76 10.76
N LEU A 62 0.86 -12.37 10.02
CA LEU A 62 -0.06 -11.32 10.45
C LEU A 62 -0.97 -11.84 11.57
N ASN A 63 -1.27 -10.98 12.55
CA ASN A 63 -2.42 -11.20 13.42
C ASN A 63 -3.71 -10.65 12.79
N ALA A 64 -4.86 -10.89 13.41
CA ALA A 64 -6.15 -10.44 12.88
C ALA A 64 -6.25 -8.90 12.76
N THR A 65 -5.69 -8.17 13.72
CA THR A 65 -5.65 -6.69 13.71
C THR A 65 -4.87 -6.15 12.50
N GLN A 66 -3.68 -6.70 12.28
CA GLN A 66 -2.83 -6.34 11.14
C GLN A 66 -3.46 -6.75 9.80
N GLY A 67 -4.08 -7.93 9.74
CA GLY A 67 -4.82 -8.39 8.57
C GLY A 67 -5.99 -7.47 8.21
N LEU A 68 -6.76 -7.00 9.22
CA LEU A 68 -7.80 -5.98 9.03
C LEU A 68 -7.20 -4.67 8.52
N ALA A 69 -6.12 -4.20 9.14
CA ALA A 69 -5.49 -2.95 8.73
C ALA A 69 -5.03 -3.01 7.27
N LEU A 70 -4.33 -4.06 6.86
CA LEU A 70 -3.92 -4.26 5.47
C LEU A 70 -5.11 -4.34 4.51
N LEU A 71 -6.17 -5.10 4.88
CA LEU A 71 -7.35 -5.24 4.04
C LEU A 71 -8.06 -3.90 3.80
N PHE A 72 -7.99 -2.97 4.74
CA PHE A 72 -8.75 -1.72 4.66
C PHE A 72 -7.91 -0.46 4.41
N HIS A 73 -6.56 -0.49 4.45
CA HIS A 73 -5.73 0.73 4.43
C HIS A 73 -6.05 1.65 3.25
N ASP A 74 -6.28 1.09 2.07
CA ASP A 74 -6.62 1.79 0.83
C ASP A 74 -8.03 1.43 0.31
N ALA A 75 -8.93 0.90 1.16
CA ALA A 75 -10.27 0.52 0.72
C ALA A 75 -11.04 1.74 0.18
N ILE A 76 -10.85 2.92 0.75
CA ILE A 76 -11.27 4.19 0.16
C ILE A 76 -10.03 4.86 -0.42
N TYR A 77 -10.04 5.10 -1.73
CA TYR A 77 -8.97 5.81 -2.42
C TYR A 77 -9.55 6.81 -3.42
N VAL A 78 -9.43 8.08 -3.08
CA VAL A 78 -9.83 9.22 -3.92
C VAL A 78 -8.57 9.97 -4.32
N PRO A 79 -8.13 9.89 -5.59
CA PRO A 79 -6.99 10.65 -6.07
C PRO A 79 -7.14 12.15 -5.77
N GLY A 80 -6.10 12.76 -5.23
CA GLY A 80 -6.11 14.20 -4.89
C GLY A 80 -6.84 14.57 -3.60
N ALA A 81 -7.37 13.61 -2.85
CA ALA A 81 -7.89 13.88 -1.52
C ALA A 81 -6.83 14.53 -0.61
N ALA A 82 -7.27 15.35 0.33
CA ALA A 82 -6.35 15.91 1.33
C ALA A 82 -5.67 14.77 2.11
N ARG A 83 -4.41 14.99 2.50
CA ARG A 83 -3.61 13.99 3.22
C ARG A 83 -4.36 13.45 4.44
N GLY A 84 -4.37 12.14 4.61
CA GLY A 84 -5.02 11.42 5.70
C GLY A 84 -6.53 11.24 5.52
N THR A 85 -7.15 11.81 4.48
CA THR A 85 -8.59 11.68 4.24
C THR A 85 -8.96 10.26 3.81
N ASN A 86 -8.22 9.67 2.89
CA ASN A 86 -8.47 8.31 2.41
C ASN A 86 -8.35 7.30 3.56
N GLU A 87 -7.31 7.39 4.36
CA GLU A 87 -7.05 6.51 5.50
C GLU A 87 -8.12 6.70 6.59
N MET A 88 -8.54 7.94 6.86
CA MET A 88 -9.63 8.19 7.80
C MET A 88 -10.96 7.58 7.32
N MET A 89 -11.28 7.73 6.04
CA MET A 89 -12.50 7.14 5.45
C MET A 89 -12.41 5.61 5.38
N SER A 90 -11.25 5.05 5.08
CA SER A 90 -10.96 3.62 5.13
C SER A 90 -11.13 3.05 6.53
N ALA A 91 -10.65 3.74 7.56
CA ALA A 91 -10.87 3.37 8.96
C ALA A 91 -12.35 3.42 9.36
N GLN A 92 -13.12 4.38 8.85
CA GLN A 92 -14.57 4.42 9.06
C GLN A 92 -15.27 3.23 8.38
N LEU A 93 -14.88 2.92 7.14
CA LEU A 93 -15.39 1.76 6.42
C LEU A 93 -15.08 0.46 7.18
N LEU A 94 -13.85 0.32 7.71
CA LEU A 94 -13.44 -0.81 8.54
C LEU A 94 -14.44 -1.01 9.70
N ARG A 95 -14.77 0.04 10.46
CA ARG A 95 -15.75 -0.03 11.56
C ARG A 95 -17.12 -0.56 11.12
N VAL A 96 -17.58 -0.15 9.96
CA VAL A 96 -18.88 -0.61 9.42
C VAL A 96 -18.83 -2.10 9.07
N TYR A 97 -17.77 -2.54 8.38
CA TYR A 97 -17.66 -3.92 7.90
C TYR A 97 -17.27 -4.93 8.99
N THR A 98 -16.74 -4.44 10.11
CA THR A 98 -16.33 -5.27 11.25
C THR A 98 -17.33 -5.25 12.40
N ALA A 99 -18.56 -4.75 12.18
CA ALA A 99 -19.61 -4.80 13.16
C ALA A 99 -19.84 -6.26 13.64
N GLY A 100 -19.69 -6.46 14.95
CA GLY A 100 -19.77 -7.79 15.60
C GLY A 100 -18.40 -8.43 15.92
N LEU A 101 -17.28 -7.87 15.45
CA LEU A 101 -15.96 -8.27 15.93
C LEU A 101 -15.61 -7.59 17.27
N GLU A 102 -14.56 -8.10 17.90
CA GLU A 102 -14.07 -7.57 19.17
C GLU A 102 -13.63 -6.09 19.01
N ARG A 103 -14.18 -5.20 19.85
CA ARG A 103 -14.07 -3.75 19.69
C ARG A 103 -12.63 -3.26 19.80
N SER A 104 -11.84 -3.78 20.72
CA SER A 104 -10.45 -3.35 20.90
C SER A 104 -9.60 -3.70 19.69
N MET A 105 -9.83 -4.87 19.08
CA MET A 105 -9.18 -5.27 17.81
C MET A 105 -9.54 -4.30 16.67
N VAL A 106 -10.83 -3.95 16.55
CA VAL A 106 -11.30 -3.00 15.52
C VAL A 106 -10.70 -1.61 15.73
N ASP A 107 -10.67 -1.12 16.97
CA ASP A 107 -10.10 0.19 17.29
C ASP A 107 -8.60 0.23 17.01
N SER A 108 -7.87 -0.83 17.34
CA SER A 108 -6.45 -0.97 17.02
C SER A 108 -6.23 -1.01 15.49
N ALA A 109 -6.99 -1.82 14.75
CA ALA A 109 -6.88 -1.89 13.29
C ALA A 109 -7.14 -0.53 12.63
N CYS A 110 -8.14 0.24 13.10
CA CYS A 110 -8.38 1.60 12.62
C CYS A 110 -7.18 2.52 12.85
N SER A 111 -6.52 2.40 14.00
CA SER A 111 -5.32 3.18 14.30
C SER A 111 -4.17 2.83 13.35
N LEU A 112 -3.99 1.53 13.04
CA LEU A 112 -2.99 1.07 12.07
C LEU A 112 -3.26 1.61 10.66
N VAL A 113 -4.54 1.63 10.21
CA VAL A 113 -4.93 2.25 8.94
C VAL A 113 -4.56 3.74 8.90
N ILE A 114 -4.82 4.47 9.99
CA ILE A 114 -4.47 5.90 10.06
C ILE A 114 -2.95 6.13 10.04
N ASP A 115 -2.16 5.22 10.59
CA ASP A 115 -0.70 5.31 10.59
C ASP A 115 -0.11 5.23 9.17
N THR A 116 -0.79 4.60 8.20
CA THR A 116 -0.33 4.53 6.80
C THR A 116 -0.31 5.90 6.11
N ALA A 117 -1.14 6.86 6.54
CA ALA A 117 -1.17 8.21 5.97
C ALA A 117 0.19 8.94 6.00
N GLU A 118 1.00 8.67 7.01
CA GLU A 118 2.31 9.30 7.21
C GLU A 118 3.46 8.29 7.15
N HIS A 119 3.15 7.00 7.09
CA HIS A 119 4.10 5.89 7.20
C HIS A 119 5.00 6.06 8.44
N ILE A 120 4.37 6.37 9.58
CA ILE A 120 5.02 6.52 10.88
C ILE A 120 4.39 5.53 11.84
N ALA A 121 5.16 4.54 12.29
CA ALA A 121 4.69 3.56 13.28
C ALA A 121 4.50 4.23 14.65
N ARG A 122 3.26 4.24 15.16
CA ARG A 122 2.92 4.72 16.49
C ARG A 122 2.77 3.58 17.50
N SER A 123 2.88 2.34 17.01
CA SER A 123 2.87 1.10 17.81
C SER A 123 3.75 0.06 17.16
N GLN A 124 4.16 -0.96 17.93
CA GLN A 124 4.90 -2.10 17.39
C GLN A 124 4.06 -2.88 16.35
N GLU A 125 2.75 -2.96 16.53
CA GLU A 125 1.85 -3.60 15.55
C GLU A 125 1.83 -2.88 14.21
N ALA A 126 1.99 -1.55 14.19
CA ALA A 126 2.03 -0.76 12.96
C ALA A 126 3.28 -1.05 12.11
N GLU A 127 4.40 -1.44 12.71
CA GLU A 127 5.67 -1.61 12.03
C GLU A 127 5.57 -2.54 10.81
N LEU A 128 4.96 -3.72 10.98
CA LEU A 128 4.82 -4.69 9.89
C LEU A 128 3.84 -4.20 8.82
N VAL A 129 2.74 -3.56 9.21
CA VAL A 129 1.75 -3.02 8.27
C VAL A 129 2.39 -1.99 7.35
N LEU A 130 3.18 -1.06 7.92
CA LEU A 130 3.89 -0.03 7.16
C LEU A 130 4.99 -0.60 6.27
N ASP A 131 5.71 -1.61 6.75
CA ASP A 131 6.73 -2.29 5.95
C ASP A 131 6.13 -2.96 4.71
N LEU A 132 4.97 -3.60 4.86
CA LEU A 132 4.26 -4.26 3.77
C LEU A 132 3.66 -3.24 2.79
N ASP A 133 3.13 -2.13 3.26
CA ASP A 133 2.60 -1.06 2.42
C ASP A 133 3.71 -0.44 1.54
N LEU A 134 4.90 -0.24 2.10
CA LEU A 134 6.05 0.32 1.38
C LEU A 134 6.85 -0.73 0.58
N MET A 135 6.49 -2.02 0.59
CA MET A 135 7.32 -3.08 0.02
C MET A 135 7.65 -2.91 -1.46
N ARG A 136 6.73 -2.32 -2.24
CA ARG A 136 6.96 -2.06 -3.68
C ARG A 136 8.09 -1.07 -3.96
N LEU A 137 8.51 -0.28 -2.98
CA LEU A 137 9.72 0.55 -3.10
C LEU A 137 10.99 -0.29 -3.29
N ALA A 138 10.96 -1.54 -2.81
CA ALA A 138 12.08 -2.49 -2.93
C ALA A 138 12.01 -3.39 -4.18
N ALA A 139 11.04 -3.17 -5.07
CA ALA A 139 10.90 -3.96 -6.29
C ALA A 139 12.13 -3.85 -7.22
N ALA A 140 12.26 -4.78 -8.17
CA ALA A 140 13.26 -4.64 -9.23
C ALA A 140 13.11 -3.29 -9.94
N PRO A 141 14.20 -2.66 -10.43
CA PRO A 141 14.16 -1.29 -10.95
C PRO A 141 13.08 -1.03 -12.01
N LEU A 142 12.86 -1.96 -12.93
CA LEU A 142 11.81 -1.84 -13.96
C LEU A 142 10.40 -1.93 -13.36
N ASP A 143 10.21 -2.77 -12.36
CA ASP A 143 8.93 -2.88 -11.66
C ASP A 143 8.65 -1.64 -10.81
N PHE A 144 9.66 -1.10 -10.14
CA PHE A 144 9.53 0.18 -9.42
C PHE A 144 9.10 1.31 -10.37
N ASP A 145 9.67 1.37 -11.57
CA ASP A 145 9.31 2.36 -12.58
C ASP A 145 7.88 2.13 -13.10
N ARG A 146 7.48 0.87 -13.29
CA ARG A 146 6.09 0.51 -13.63
C ARG A 146 5.12 0.95 -12.53
N TYR A 147 5.40 0.66 -11.27
CA TYR A 147 4.58 1.09 -10.13
C TYR A 147 4.48 2.61 -10.04
N SER A 148 5.56 3.34 -10.29
CA SER A 148 5.55 4.80 -10.33
C SER A 148 4.63 5.34 -11.42
N ARG A 149 4.61 4.72 -12.60
CA ARG A 149 3.69 5.06 -13.69
C ARG A 149 2.23 4.73 -13.35
N GLN A 150 1.98 3.65 -12.62
CA GLN A 150 0.63 3.29 -12.16
C GLN A 150 0.08 4.33 -11.17
N VAL A 151 0.87 4.78 -10.20
CA VAL A 151 0.46 5.89 -9.31
C VAL A 151 0.24 7.18 -10.11
N PHE A 152 1.08 7.46 -11.11
CA PHE A 152 0.86 8.60 -12.02
C PHE A 152 -0.46 8.48 -12.76
N ALA A 153 -0.79 7.31 -13.30
CA ALA A 153 -2.03 7.08 -14.03
C ALA A 153 -3.27 7.37 -13.17
N GLU A 154 -3.25 7.00 -11.89
CA GLU A 154 -4.33 7.30 -10.93
C GLU A 154 -4.51 8.81 -10.70
N GLN A 155 -3.43 9.59 -10.78
CA GLN A 155 -3.46 11.03 -10.53
C GLN A 155 -3.43 11.87 -11.80
N ARG A 156 -3.35 11.26 -12.97
CA ARG A 156 -3.16 11.95 -14.25
C ARG A 156 -4.22 13.02 -14.52
N SER A 157 -5.48 12.75 -14.23
CA SER A 157 -6.59 13.65 -14.44
C SER A 157 -6.55 14.92 -13.58
N LEU A 158 -5.76 14.91 -12.50
CA LEU A 158 -5.59 16.04 -11.59
C LEU A 158 -4.47 17.00 -12.02
N ILE A 159 -3.68 16.60 -13.02
CA ILE A 159 -2.53 17.35 -13.49
C ILE A 159 -2.93 18.13 -14.74
N ALA A 160 -3.01 19.46 -14.61
CA ALA A 160 -3.43 20.37 -15.69
C ALA A 160 -2.30 20.65 -16.71
N ILE A 161 -1.52 19.63 -17.08
CA ILE A 161 -0.47 19.66 -18.10
C ILE A 161 -0.92 18.72 -19.21
N ALA A 162 -1.04 19.23 -20.45
CA ALA A 162 -1.59 18.45 -21.56
C ALA A 162 -0.64 17.36 -22.07
N ASP A 163 0.66 17.65 -22.14
CA ASP A 163 1.68 16.69 -22.55
C ASP A 163 1.96 15.67 -21.44
N ASP A 164 1.88 14.39 -21.77
CA ASP A 164 2.02 13.30 -20.80
C ASP A 164 3.46 13.18 -20.26
N THR A 165 4.46 13.54 -21.06
CA THR A 165 5.86 13.51 -20.61
C THR A 165 6.12 14.61 -19.59
N GLU A 166 5.63 15.81 -19.85
CA GLU A 166 5.73 16.93 -18.92
C GLU A 166 4.92 16.68 -17.64
N ALA A 167 3.72 16.12 -17.78
CA ALA A 167 2.86 15.75 -16.65
C ALA A 167 3.52 14.69 -15.76
N LEU A 168 4.16 13.68 -16.35
CA LEU A 168 4.90 12.66 -15.61
C LEU A 168 6.14 13.26 -14.90
N ALA A 169 6.86 14.18 -15.57
CA ALA A 169 7.98 14.88 -14.97
C ALA A 169 7.55 15.73 -13.76
N PHE A 170 6.45 16.47 -13.92
CA PHE A 170 5.84 17.23 -12.83
C PHE A 170 5.43 16.33 -11.66
N PHE A 171 4.70 15.25 -11.92
CA PHE A 171 4.30 14.26 -10.91
C PHE A 171 5.53 13.71 -10.19
N SER A 172 6.55 13.30 -10.92
CA SER A 172 7.78 12.73 -10.36
C SER A 172 8.47 13.73 -9.43
N SER A 173 8.54 14.99 -9.81
CA SER A 173 9.12 16.05 -8.98
C SER A 173 8.36 16.27 -7.67
N ARG A 174 7.03 16.08 -7.68
CA ARG A 174 6.18 16.19 -6.48
C ARG A 174 6.39 15.04 -5.48
N ARG A 175 6.90 13.89 -5.93
CA ARG A 175 7.24 12.75 -5.06
C ARG A 175 8.61 12.85 -4.41
N VAL A 176 9.51 13.69 -4.92
CA VAL A 176 10.87 13.85 -4.41
C VAL A 176 10.90 14.14 -2.90
N PRO A 177 10.11 15.08 -2.34
CA PRO A 177 10.11 15.33 -0.90
C PRO A 177 9.74 14.10 -0.06
N PHE A 178 8.77 13.31 -0.52
CA PHE A 178 8.40 12.06 0.16
C PHE A 178 9.54 11.03 0.14
N PHE A 179 10.18 10.85 -1.01
CA PHE A 179 11.32 9.94 -1.12
C PHE A 179 12.51 10.39 -0.29
N GLN A 180 12.78 11.70 -0.27
CA GLN A 180 13.82 12.27 0.58
C GLN A 180 13.52 12.05 2.06
N GLN A 181 12.28 12.29 2.49
CA GLN A 181 11.86 12.03 3.88
C GLN A 181 12.10 10.57 4.29
N LEU A 182 11.84 9.60 3.39
CA LEU A 182 12.12 8.18 3.67
C LEU A 182 13.63 7.92 3.75
N LEU A 183 14.43 8.51 2.87
CA LEU A 183 15.90 8.36 2.86
C LEU A 183 16.58 8.99 4.06
N ASP A 184 16.01 10.06 4.62
CA ASP A 184 16.54 10.77 5.79
C ASP A 184 16.30 9.98 7.09
N ARG A 185 15.41 8.99 7.08
CA ARG A 185 15.21 8.09 8.22
C ARG A 185 16.43 7.17 8.39
N PRO A 186 16.78 6.76 9.62
CA PRO A 186 17.79 5.74 9.85
C PRO A 186 17.51 4.45 9.05
N TRP A 187 16.23 4.08 8.97
CA TRP A 187 15.70 2.95 8.21
C TRP A 187 14.39 3.34 7.50
N VAL A 188 14.21 2.89 6.27
CA VAL A 188 12.92 3.00 5.56
C VAL A 188 11.91 2.05 6.19
N TYR A 189 12.35 0.84 6.54
CA TYR A 189 11.51 -0.22 7.11
C TYR A 189 11.70 -0.34 8.62
N CYS A 190 10.60 -0.63 9.32
CA CYS A 190 10.54 -0.63 10.76
C CYS A 190 11.00 -1.97 11.37
N THR A 191 10.59 -3.10 10.77
CA THR A 191 10.89 -4.42 11.31
C THR A 191 12.28 -4.93 10.89
N PRO A 192 12.92 -5.82 11.69
CA PRO A 192 14.16 -6.47 11.27
C PRO A 192 14.02 -7.25 9.96
N ALA A 193 12.85 -7.89 9.73
CA ALA A 193 12.57 -8.62 8.50
C ALA A 193 12.47 -7.68 7.31
N GLY A 194 11.69 -6.58 7.41
CA GLY A 194 11.60 -5.57 6.37
C GLY A 194 12.96 -4.95 6.03
N ARG A 195 13.76 -4.59 7.03
CA ARG A 195 15.13 -4.10 6.82
C ARG A 195 16.01 -5.09 6.07
N LYS A 196 15.96 -6.36 6.48
CA LYS A 196 16.76 -7.42 5.84
C LYS A 196 16.40 -7.60 4.37
N HIS A 197 15.11 -7.55 4.02
CA HIS A 197 14.64 -7.92 2.69
C HIS A 197 14.45 -6.71 1.75
N PHE A 198 14.06 -5.56 2.28
CA PHE A 198 13.60 -4.43 1.49
C PHE A 198 14.52 -3.19 1.54
N GLU A 199 15.30 -2.99 2.60
CA GLU A 199 16.01 -1.74 2.84
C GLU A 199 16.98 -1.34 1.72
N ALA A 200 17.88 -2.26 1.35
CA ALA A 200 18.92 -1.94 0.37
C ALA A 200 18.35 -1.65 -1.03
N PRO A 201 17.46 -2.50 -1.61
CA PRO A 201 16.88 -2.22 -2.91
C PRO A 201 15.96 -0.98 -2.89
N ALA A 202 15.18 -0.75 -1.83
CA ALA A 202 14.35 0.44 -1.74
C ALA A 202 15.19 1.72 -1.73
N ARG A 203 16.24 1.80 -0.90
CA ARG A 203 17.14 2.97 -0.91
C ARG A 203 17.81 3.20 -2.26
N ALA A 204 18.17 2.11 -2.97
CA ALA A 204 18.72 2.24 -4.32
C ALA A 204 17.69 2.85 -5.29
N ASN A 205 16.46 2.37 -5.29
CA ASN A 205 15.38 2.90 -6.12
C ASN A 205 15.04 4.35 -5.77
N LEU A 206 14.93 4.68 -4.48
CA LEU A 206 14.62 6.03 -4.02
C LEU A 206 15.71 7.04 -4.43
N ARG A 207 17.00 6.69 -4.25
CA ARG A 207 18.12 7.54 -4.69
C ARG A 207 18.11 7.74 -6.21
N ARG A 208 17.84 6.67 -6.97
CA ARG A 208 17.70 6.75 -8.42
C ARG A 208 16.56 7.69 -8.80
N ALA A 209 15.39 7.55 -8.18
CA ALA A 209 14.22 8.37 -8.47
C ALA A 209 14.42 9.86 -8.15
N ILE A 210 15.18 10.19 -7.10
CA ILE A 210 15.54 11.58 -6.76
C ILE A 210 16.60 12.13 -7.72
N GLY A 211 17.57 11.29 -8.14
CA GLY A 211 18.69 11.70 -9.00
C GLY A 211 18.34 11.80 -10.49
N VAL A 212 17.20 11.29 -10.92
CA VAL A 212 16.79 11.34 -12.31
C VAL A 212 16.27 12.73 -12.65
N LYS A 213 16.98 13.44 -13.54
CA LYS A 213 16.44 14.65 -14.19
C LYS A 213 15.12 14.30 -14.88
N PRO A 214 14.11 15.21 -14.94
CA PRO A 214 12.73 14.92 -15.36
C PRO A 214 12.52 14.27 -16.74
N TYR A 215 13.55 14.02 -17.52
CA TYR A 215 13.48 13.53 -18.90
C TYR A 215 13.96 12.08 -19.14
N ALA A 216 14.21 11.28 -18.12
CA ALA A 216 14.88 10.00 -18.29
C ALA A 216 14.01 8.75 -18.07
N TYR A 217 12.70 8.84 -18.23
CA TYR A 217 11.87 7.63 -18.38
C TYR A 217 11.85 7.26 -19.87
N GLY A 218 12.84 6.46 -20.30
CA GLY A 218 12.96 6.02 -21.67
C GLY A 218 11.68 5.35 -22.16
N ASN A 219 11.29 5.73 -23.36
CA ASN A 219 10.30 5.03 -24.18
C ASN A 219 10.81 3.62 -24.39
N GLY A 220 10.15 2.63 -23.82
CA GLY A 220 10.30 1.22 -24.08
C GLY A 220 8.94 0.57 -24.11
#